data_6b24f58d8651f23d41711e09e86e4abe
#
_entry.id   6b24f58d8651f23d41711e09e86e4abe
#
_cell.length_a   1.000
_cell.length_b   1.000
_cell.length_c   1.000
_cell.angle_alpha   90.00
_cell.angle_beta   90.00
_cell.angle_gamma   90.00
#
_symmetry.space_group_name_H-M   'P 1'
#
loop_
_entity.id
_entity.type
_entity.pdbx_description
1 polymer ?
#
loop_
_entity_poly.entity_id
_entity_poly.type
_entity_poly.pdbx_seq_one_letter_code
_entity_poly.pdbx_strand_id
1 'polypeptide(L)'
;MLVALRNGQRVEAAFAARLSGYICPGCHEPVILKRGRQVCAHFTHKGAANCAGRRGETHEHLSLKALITERLRQRGLQAHAEYALGSIPWERRADVMVWSPSTNTPIAIELQRSTLPIKELEWRALSYCSLDIAQLWIPFLKPEYRDLMEHRGSHIWQVSKYRPYQHELWISGQNAHGIYWLVDPENQKFWQAQLSQHRLFTKEAIWYESGAIKRYQGPKSKISKRYRTLSLKGPYDFDDLKITIFDTRPKNSNYFQWPGGKIATFIVNGN
;
A
#
# COMPACT_ATOMS: atom_id res chain seq x y z
N MET A 1 11.92 5.67 10.47
CA MET A 1 12.21 6.68 9.40
C MET A 1 13.48 6.31 8.65
N LEU A 2 13.51 6.47 7.35
CA LEU A 2 14.72 6.29 6.52
C LEU A 2 15.51 7.58 6.32
N VAL A 3 14.95 8.73 6.71
CA VAL A 3 15.50 10.05 6.46
C VAL A 3 15.53 10.89 7.74
N ALA A 4 16.60 11.67 7.91
CA ALA A 4 16.75 12.72 8.93
C ALA A 4 17.36 13.97 8.29
N LEU A 5 17.37 15.07 9.03
CA LEU A 5 18.14 16.27 8.68
C LEU A 5 19.40 16.34 9.53
N ARG A 6 20.49 16.83 8.95
CA ARG A 6 21.72 17.22 9.64
C ARG A 6 22.26 18.49 9.01
N ASN A 7 22.47 19.52 9.80
CA ASN A 7 22.86 20.86 9.31
C ASN A 7 21.92 21.38 8.20
N GLY A 8 20.62 21.17 8.34
CA GLY A 8 19.61 21.53 7.34
C GLY A 8 19.55 20.65 6.10
N GLN A 9 20.49 19.74 5.91
CA GLN A 9 20.55 18.86 4.75
C GLN A 9 19.86 17.51 5.02
N ARG A 10 19.15 16.99 4.03
CA ARG A 10 18.51 15.69 4.05
C ARG A 10 19.56 14.57 4.00
N VAL A 11 19.52 13.67 4.96
CA VAL A 11 20.44 12.52 5.07
C VAL A 11 19.64 11.23 5.14
N GLU A 12 19.96 10.28 4.27
CA GLU A 12 19.36 8.95 4.29
C GLU A 12 20.12 8.01 5.22
N ALA A 13 19.39 7.23 5.99
CA ALA A 13 19.98 6.33 7.00
C ALA A 13 20.97 5.31 6.41
N ALA A 14 20.73 4.86 5.16
CA ALA A 14 21.61 3.95 4.45
C ALA A 14 23.05 4.50 4.32
N PHE A 15 23.17 5.81 4.08
CA PHE A 15 24.45 6.50 3.84
C PHE A 15 24.94 7.34 5.03
N ALA A 16 24.12 7.42 6.10
CA ALA A 16 24.44 8.24 7.25
C ALA A 16 25.65 7.69 8.01
N ALA A 17 26.55 8.58 8.44
CA ALA A 17 27.62 8.23 9.36
C ALA A 17 27.08 8.06 10.80
N ARG A 18 27.80 7.32 11.64
CA ARG A 18 27.46 7.19 13.08
C ARG A 18 27.88 8.45 13.84
N LEU A 19 27.16 9.52 13.65
CA LEU A 19 27.39 10.83 14.25
C LEU A 19 26.16 11.26 15.06
N SER A 20 26.32 12.31 15.87
CA SER A 20 25.22 13.03 16.53
C SER A 20 24.70 14.17 15.65
N GLY A 21 23.62 14.84 16.11
CA GLY A 21 23.08 16.04 15.46
C GLY A 21 22.09 15.74 14.34
N TYR A 22 21.56 14.52 14.27
CA TYR A 22 20.44 14.21 13.41
C TYR A 22 19.13 14.65 14.06
N ILE A 23 18.26 15.31 13.29
CA ILE A 23 16.95 15.75 13.72
C ILE A 23 15.85 15.19 12.79
N CYS A 24 14.67 14.98 13.34
CA CYS A 24 13.49 14.57 12.59
C CYS A 24 13.06 15.68 11.63
N PRO A 25 12.83 15.41 10.35
CA PRO A 25 12.36 16.43 9.40
C PRO A 25 10.98 17.00 9.75
N GLY A 26 10.16 16.27 10.53
CA GLY A 26 8.79 16.67 10.86
C GLY A 26 8.66 17.47 12.16
N CYS A 27 9.25 16.99 13.25
CA CYS A 27 9.13 17.66 14.56
C CYS A 27 10.41 18.34 15.03
N HIS A 28 11.49 18.27 14.26
CA HIS A 28 12.81 18.83 14.57
C HIS A 28 13.48 18.28 15.85
N GLU A 29 12.86 17.26 16.49
CA GLU A 29 13.42 16.61 17.66
C GLU A 29 14.63 15.72 17.29
N PRO A 30 15.59 15.53 18.23
CA PRO A 30 16.74 14.68 18.00
C PRO A 30 16.39 13.23 17.69
N VAL A 31 17.06 12.67 16.69
CA VAL A 31 16.95 11.26 16.31
C VAL A 31 18.32 10.59 16.32
N ILE A 32 18.33 9.28 16.50
CA ILE A 32 19.53 8.44 16.46
C ILE A 32 19.49 7.49 15.29
N LEU A 33 20.63 7.30 14.65
CA LEU A 33 20.80 6.27 13.62
C LEU A 33 20.90 4.90 14.29
N LYS A 34 19.99 4.00 13.89
CA LYS A 34 20.08 2.57 14.19
C LYS A 34 20.51 1.82 12.94
N ARG A 35 21.51 0.98 13.08
CA ARG A 35 22.01 0.13 11.99
C ARG A 35 22.34 -1.23 12.58
N GLY A 36 21.52 -2.19 12.31
CA GLY A 36 21.61 -3.57 12.75
C GLY A 36 21.79 -4.55 11.60
N ARG A 37 21.85 -5.86 11.92
CA ARG A 37 21.93 -6.92 10.92
C ARG A 37 20.55 -7.36 10.41
N GLN A 38 19.49 -7.23 11.22
CA GLN A 38 18.14 -7.72 10.92
C GLN A 38 17.23 -6.66 10.32
N VAL A 39 17.53 -5.38 10.54
CA VAL A 39 16.71 -4.27 10.12
C VAL A 39 17.55 -3.31 9.31
N CYS A 40 16.99 -2.79 8.21
CA CYS A 40 17.66 -1.76 7.43
C CYS A 40 18.02 -0.54 8.31
N ALA A 41 19.07 0.18 7.93
CA ALA A 41 19.46 1.39 8.63
C ALA A 41 18.28 2.38 8.70
N HIS A 42 18.01 2.92 9.88
CA HIS A 42 16.89 3.84 10.09
C HIS A 42 17.16 4.79 11.25
N PHE A 43 16.44 5.91 11.30
CA PHE A 43 16.46 6.83 12.42
C PHE A 43 15.28 6.60 13.36
N THR A 44 15.51 6.76 14.66
CA THR A 44 14.47 6.73 15.69
C THR A 44 14.60 7.93 16.63
N HIS A 45 13.48 8.43 17.15
CA HIS A 45 13.50 9.46 18.20
C HIS A 45 14.15 8.93 19.47
N LYS A 46 14.89 9.78 20.18
CA LYS A 46 15.53 9.44 21.45
C LYS A 46 14.56 9.29 22.61
N GLY A 47 13.45 9.98 22.57
CA GLY A 47 12.46 10.05 23.66
C GLY A 47 11.03 9.95 23.20
N ALA A 48 10.11 10.30 24.10
CA ALA A 48 8.67 10.30 23.84
C ALA A 48 8.25 11.55 23.06
N ALA A 49 8.75 11.74 21.82
CA ALA A 49 8.31 12.84 20.96
C ALA A 49 6.86 12.63 20.50
N ASN A 50 6.04 13.67 20.58
CA ASN A 50 4.71 13.68 19.99
C ASN A 50 4.83 14.02 18.49
N CYS A 51 5.20 13.02 17.69
CA CYS A 51 5.49 13.19 16.27
C CYS A 51 4.71 12.16 15.46
N ALA A 52 4.04 12.59 14.40
CA ALA A 52 3.35 11.70 13.46
C ALA A 52 4.31 10.64 12.86
N GLY A 53 5.58 10.99 12.62
CA GLY A 53 6.62 10.07 12.17
C GLY A 53 7.06 9.03 13.22
N ARG A 54 6.57 9.12 14.47
CA ARG A 54 6.80 8.14 15.54
C ARG A 54 5.79 7.00 15.54
N ARG A 55 4.65 7.13 14.88
CA ARG A 55 3.65 6.05 14.79
C ARG A 55 4.29 4.86 14.11
N GLY A 56 4.96 4.04 14.92
CA GLY A 56 5.52 2.72 14.72
C GLY A 56 5.53 2.19 13.28
N GLU A 57 6.40 2.73 12.43
CA GLU A 57 6.72 2.06 11.18
C GLU A 57 7.35 0.71 11.53
N THR A 58 6.78 -0.35 11.02
CA THR A 58 7.32 -1.69 11.23
C THR A 58 8.57 -1.91 10.39
N HIS A 59 9.32 -2.94 10.76
CA HIS A 59 10.54 -3.31 10.03
C HIS A 59 10.26 -3.60 8.56
N GLU A 60 9.15 -4.29 8.30
CA GLU A 60 8.72 -4.66 6.95
C GLU A 60 8.43 -3.41 6.11
N HIS A 61 7.73 -2.41 6.69
CA HIS A 61 7.44 -1.16 5.99
C HIS A 61 8.73 -0.39 5.65
N LEU A 62 9.64 -0.24 6.61
CA LEU A 62 10.94 0.39 6.38
C LEU A 62 11.77 -0.36 5.33
N SER A 63 11.82 -1.69 5.41
CA SER A 63 12.58 -2.53 4.47
C SER A 63 12.03 -2.45 3.06
N LEU A 64 10.70 -2.44 2.87
CA LEU A 64 10.08 -2.29 1.57
C LEU A 64 10.31 -0.90 0.96
N LYS A 65 10.21 0.18 1.75
CA LYS A 65 10.55 1.52 1.26
C LYS A 65 12.01 1.59 0.79
N ALA A 66 12.93 1.04 1.58
CA ALA A 66 14.34 1.00 1.24
C ALA A 66 14.59 0.18 -0.04
N LEU A 67 14.02 -1.04 -0.12
CA LEU A 67 14.12 -1.93 -1.28
C LEU A 67 13.64 -1.22 -2.56
N ILE A 68 12.42 -0.71 -2.55
CA ILE A 68 11.82 -0.07 -3.73
C ILE A 68 12.67 1.12 -4.16
N THR A 69 13.09 1.97 -3.21
CA THR A 69 13.93 3.14 -3.53
C THR A 69 15.25 2.73 -4.17
N GLU A 70 15.92 1.73 -3.59
CA GLU A 70 17.20 1.23 -4.08
C GLU A 70 17.06 0.60 -5.48
N ARG A 71 16.06 -0.27 -5.69
CA ARG A 71 15.85 -0.92 -6.99
C ARG A 71 15.50 0.08 -8.10
N LEU A 72 14.72 1.11 -7.79
CA LEU A 72 14.45 2.19 -8.74
C LEU A 72 15.73 2.95 -9.12
N ARG A 73 16.60 3.25 -8.14
CA ARG A 73 17.90 3.90 -8.40
C ARG A 73 18.85 3.03 -9.21
N GLN A 74 18.90 1.72 -8.93
CA GLN A 74 19.69 0.77 -9.72
C GLN A 74 19.26 0.71 -11.19
N ARG A 75 17.99 1.03 -11.48
CA ARG A 75 17.47 1.21 -12.85
C ARG A 75 17.74 2.61 -13.44
N GLY A 76 18.53 3.44 -12.75
CA GLY A 76 18.85 4.81 -13.19
C GLY A 76 17.75 5.83 -12.97
N LEU A 77 16.72 5.51 -12.18
CA LEU A 77 15.62 6.43 -11.91
C LEU A 77 15.94 7.33 -10.71
N GLN A 78 15.50 8.59 -10.80
CA GLN A 78 15.54 9.48 -9.64
C GLN A 78 14.45 9.02 -8.64
N ALA A 79 14.86 8.50 -7.48
CA ALA A 79 13.96 7.99 -6.45
C ALA A 79 14.41 8.41 -5.04
N HIS A 80 13.44 8.76 -4.21
CA HIS A 80 13.66 9.21 -2.83
C HIS A 80 12.67 8.56 -1.87
N ALA A 81 13.18 7.93 -0.80
CA ALA A 81 12.32 7.47 0.29
C ALA A 81 11.82 8.66 1.11
N GLU A 82 10.61 8.56 1.66
CA GLU A 82 10.06 9.54 2.59
C GLU A 82 10.16 10.99 2.09
N TYR A 83 9.68 11.22 0.88
CA TYR A 83 9.75 12.52 0.22
C TYR A 83 8.63 13.44 0.67
N ALA A 84 8.98 14.56 1.29
CA ALA A 84 8.04 15.59 1.71
C ALA A 84 7.59 16.42 0.50
N LEU A 85 6.30 16.68 0.40
CA LEU A 85 5.68 17.48 -0.65
C LEU A 85 5.39 18.89 -0.14
N GLY A 86 6.11 19.86 -0.69
CA GLY A 86 5.88 21.27 -0.43
C GLY A 86 6.38 21.78 0.95
N SER A 87 5.97 22.99 1.28
CA SER A 87 6.35 23.70 2.50
C SER A 87 5.60 23.27 3.77
N ILE A 88 4.64 22.33 3.65
CA ILE A 88 3.97 21.73 4.81
C ILE A 88 4.74 20.44 5.11
N PRO A 89 5.67 20.50 6.10
CA PRO A 89 6.51 19.36 6.40
C PRO A 89 5.63 18.25 6.94
N TRP A 90 5.83 17.02 6.60
CA TRP A 90 5.38 15.83 7.28
C TRP A 90 3.96 15.30 7.03
N GLU A 91 2.95 16.12 6.87
CA GLU A 91 1.58 15.63 6.61
C GLU A 91 1.37 15.09 5.20
N ARG A 92 2.26 15.47 4.28
CA ARG A 92 2.26 15.04 2.87
C ARG A 92 3.62 14.46 2.49
N ARG A 93 3.92 13.31 3.02
CA ARG A 93 5.16 12.59 2.73
C ARG A 93 4.81 11.28 2.02
N ALA A 94 5.27 11.16 0.78
CA ALA A 94 5.21 9.89 0.06
C ALA A 94 6.19 8.88 0.68
N ASP A 95 5.81 7.61 0.78
CA ASP A 95 6.72 6.56 1.23
C ASP A 95 7.92 6.42 0.29
N VAL A 96 7.68 6.43 -1.02
CA VAL A 96 8.71 6.55 -2.05
C VAL A 96 8.21 7.50 -3.14
N MET A 97 9.04 8.47 -3.52
CA MET A 97 8.82 9.31 -4.69
C MET A 97 9.80 8.91 -5.78
N VAL A 98 9.30 8.75 -7.01
CA VAL A 98 10.13 8.46 -8.19
C VAL A 98 9.65 9.30 -9.37
N TRP A 99 10.55 9.67 -10.28
CA TRP A 99 10.20 10.42 -11.50
C TRP A 99 10.23 9.51 -12.71
N SER A 100 9.18 9.60 -13.54
CA SER A 100 9.12 8.91 -14.81
C SER A 100 10.24 9.41 -15.73
N PRO A 101 11.06 8.53 -16.33
CA PRO A 101 12.16 8.95 -17.19
C PRO A 101 11.68 9.57 -18.52
N SER A 102 10.49 9.20 -18.99
CA SER A 102 9.95 9.67 -20.27
C SER A 102 9.20 10.99 -20.18
N THR A 103 8.48 11.22 -19.07
CA THR A 103 7.59 12.39 -18.91
C THR A 103 8.00 13.31 -17.79
N ASN A 104 9.01 12.94 -17.00
CA ASN A 104 9.40 13.61 -15.76
C ASN A 104 8.23 13.79 -14.77
N THR A 105 7.18 13.00 -14.92
CA THR A 105 6.03 13.01 -14.01
C THR A 105 6.44 12.40 -12.67
N PRO A 106 6.24 13.10 -11.53
CA PRO A 106 6.48 12.53 -10.22
C PRO A 106 5.42 11.46 -9.89
N ILE A 107 5.85 10.38 -9.26
CA ILE A 107 5.03 9.24 -8.86
C ILE A 107 5.21 9.01 -7.38
N ALA A 108 4.15 9.14 -6.60
CA ALA A 108 4.11 8.78 -5.20
C ALA A 108 3.70 7.31 -5.04
N ILE A 109 4.57 6.50 -4.46
CA ILE A 109 4.29 5.11 -4.08
C ILE A 109 4.00 5.09 -2.58
N GLU A 110 2.82 4.59 -2.23
CA GLU A 110 2.30 4.50 -0.88
C GLU A 110 2.14 3.04 -0.47
N LEU A 111 2.79 2.65 0.61
CA LEU A 111 2.75 1.30 1.17
C LEU A 111 1.78 1.25 2.35
N GLN A 112 0.63 0.61 2.19
CA GLN A 112 -0.43 0.66 3.18
C GLN A 112 -0.56 -0.64 3.98
N ARG A 113 -0.04 -0.65 5.22
CA ARG A 113 -0.09 -1.81 6.12
C ARG A 113 -1.35 -1.88 6.98
N SER A 114 -1.70 -0.78 7.63
CA SER A 114 -2.79 -0.71 8.60
C SER A 114 -4.04 -0.07 8.01
N THR A 115 -5.15 -0.16 8.73
CA THR A 115 -6.37 0.57 8.35
C THR A 115 -6.12 2.06 8.28
N LEU A 116 -6.53 2.67 7.18
CA LEU A 116 -6.50 4.10 6.96
C LEU A 116 -7.94 4.61 6.86
N PRO A 117 -8.34 5.65 7.60
CA PRO A 117 -9.64 6.27 7.43
C PRO A 117 -9.84 6.73 5.98
N ILE A 118 -11.00 6.43 5.40
CA ILE A 118 -11.24 6.72 3.97
C ILE A 118 -11.11 8.22 3.66
N LYS A 119 -11.58 9.10 4.54
CA LYS A 119 -11.43 10.54 4.35
C LYS A 119 -9.97 10.99 4.30
N GLU A 120 -9.09 10.36 5.08
CA GLU A 120 -7.65 10.64 5.04
C GLU A 120 -7.04 10.17 3.73
N LEU A 121 -7.43 8.96 3.27
CA LEU A 121 -6.99 8.41 1.99
C LEU A 121 -7.43 9.31 0.82
N GLU A 122 -8.71 9.70 0.78
CA GLU A 122 -9.29 10.58 -0.23
C GLU A 122 -8.61 11.95 -0.24
N TRP A 123 -8.34 12.51 0.94
CA TRP A 123 -7.64 13.77 1.07
C TRP A 123 -6.18 13.70 0.57
N ARG A 124 -5.46 12.62 0.90
CA ARG A 124 -4.10 12.38 0.38
C ARG A 124 -4.12 12.22 -1.14
N ALA A 125 -5.05 11.44 -1.66
CA ALA A 125 -5.22 11.24 -3.10
C ALA A 125 -5.54 12.55 -3.84
N LEU A 126 -6.42 13.39 -3.28
CA LEU A 126 -6.73 14.71 -3.82
C LEU A 126 -5.50 15.62 -3.81
N SER A 127 -4.68 15.54 -2.76
CA SER A 127 -3.43 16.31 -2.66
C SER A 127 -2.43 15.93 -3.74
N TYR A 128 -2.27 14.63 -4.05
CA TYR A 128 -1.44 14.20 -5.17
C TYR A 128 -2.01 14.68 -6.51
N CYS A 129 -3.31 14.53 -6.70
CA CYS A 129 -3.99 14.99 -7.92
C CYS A 129 -3.78 16.51 -8.15
N SER A 130 -3.93 17.34 -7.11
CA SER A 130 -3.76 18.80 -7.20
C SER A 130 -2.32 19.24 -7.52
N LEU A 131 -1.33 18.40 -7.27
CA LEU A 131 0.08 18.63 -7.56
C LEU A 131 0.55 17.93 -8.84
N ASP A 132 -0.36 17.37 -9.62
CA ASP A 132 -0.09 16.58 -10.84
C ASP A 132 0.87 15.39 -10.59
N ILE A 133 0.81 14.80 -9.40
CA ILE A 133 1.58 13.64 -8.98
C ILE A 133 0.78 12.38 -9.24
N ALA A 134 1.36 11.45 -10.00
CA ALA A 134 0.80 10.12 -10.17
C ALA A 134 0.88 9.33 -8.84
N GLN A 135 -0.15 8.54 -8.54
CA GLN A 135 -0.21 7.83 -7.27
C GLN A 135 -0.33 6.32 -7.47
N LEU A 136 0.45 5.56 -6.70
CA LEU A 136 0.43 4.10 -6.65
C LEU A 136 0.28 3.64 -5.20
N TRP A 137 -0.87 3.08 -4.88
CA TRP A 137 -1.17 2.55 -3.54
C TRP A 137 -0.99 1.05 -3.52
N ILE A 138 -0.16 0.54 -2.60
CA ILE A 138 0.17 -0.88 -2.48
C ILE A 138 -0.15 -1.35 -1.05
N PRO A 139 -1.33 -1.94 -0.80
CA PRO A 139 -1.63 -2.57 0.48
C PRO A 139 -0.73 -3.78 0.73
N PHE A 140 -0.51 -4.07 2.01
CA PHE A 140 0.16 -5.29 2.43
C PHE A 140 -0.80 -6.46 2.40
N LEU A 141 -0.32 -7.59 1.88
CA LEU A 141 -1.00 -8.87 2.05
C LEU A 141 -1.04 -9.22 3.54
N LYS A 142 -2.23 -9.47 4.06
CA LYS A 142 -2.42 -9.79 5.46
C LYS A 142 -1.86 -11.18 5.76
N PRO A 143 -1.05 -11.33 6.83
CA PRO A 143 -0.39 -12.60 7.15
C PRO A 143 -1.36 -13.78 7.27
N GLU A 144 -2.53 -13.56 7.87
CA GLU A 144 -3.55 -14.58 8.10
C GLU A 144 -4.14 -15.19 6.82
N TYR A 145 -3.91 -14.58 5.66
CA TYR A 145 -4.39 -15.11 4.38
C TYR A 145 -3.34 -15.85 3.56
N ARG A 146 -2.09 -15.86 3.96
CA ARG A 146 -1.02 -16.59 3.26
C ARG A 146 -1.31 -18.09 3.20
N ASP A 147 -1.60 -18.68 4.35
CA ASP A 147 -1.87 -20.12 4.48
C ASP A 147 -3.22 -20.52 3.88
N LEU A 148 -4.06 -19.53 3.55
CA LEU A 148 -5.37 -19.72 2.92
C LEU A 148 -5.33 -19.54 1.39
N MET A 149 -4.15 -19.31 0.82
CA MET A 149 -3.98 -19.17 -0.61
C MET A 149 -4.05 -20.53 -1.30
N GLU A 150 -5.06 -20.73 -2.11
CA GLU A 150 -5.24 -21.94 -2.92
C GLU A 150 -4.73 -21.71 -4.34
N HIS A 151 -3.83 -22.56 -4.82
CA HIS A 151 -3.34 -22.51 -6.19
C HIS A 151 -4.41 -22.92 -7.19
N ARG A 152 -4.63 -22.12 -8.23
CA ARG A 152 -5.66 -22.32 -9.27
C ARG A 152 -5.08 -22.52 -10.68
N GLY A 153 -3.77 -22.80 -10.77
CA GLY A 153 -3.04 -22.96 -12.04
C GLY A 153 -2.45 -21.66 -12.59
N SER A 154 -1.50 -21.78 -13.51
CA SER A 154 -0.91 -20.65 -14.27
C SER A 154 -0.54 -19.42 -13.44
N HIS A 155 0.14 -19.59 -12.31
CA HIS A 155 0.50 -18.51 -11.38
C HIS A 155 -0.70 -17.75 -10.79
N ILE A 156 -1.89 -18.35 -10.78
CA ILE A 156 -3.10 -17.80 -10.18
C ILE A 156 -3.33 -18.46 -8.82
N TRP A 157 -3.60 -17.64 -7.84
CA TRP A 157 -3.93 -18.03 -6.48
C TRP A 157 -5.25 -17.41 -6.07
N GLN A 158 -5.95 -18.03 -5.15
CA GLN A 158 -7.24 -17.55 -4.69
C GLN A 158 -7.36 -17.69 -3.18
N VAL A 159 -7.92 -16.66 -2.56
CA VAL A 159 -8.35 -16.68 -1.16
C VAL A 159 -9.86 -16.51 -1.13
N SER A 160 -10.55 -17.56 -0.72
CA SER A 160 -11.97 -17.51 -0.43
C SER A 160 -12.22 -16.80 0.92
N LYS A 161 -13.35 -16.11 1.06
CA LYS A 161 -13.72 -15.39 2.29
C LYS A 161 -12.69 -14.35 2.75
N TYR A 162 -12.02 -13.68 1.82
CA TYR A 162 -11.14 -12.56 2.10
C TYR A 162 -11.96 -11.38 2.65
N ARG A 163 -11.50 -10.78 3.75
CA ARG A 163 -12.11 -9.59 4.33
C ARG A 163 -11.26 -8.36 4.01
N PRO A 164 -11.56 -7.62 2.93
CA PRO A 164 -10.77 -6.46 2.56
C PRO A 164 -10.90 -5.34 3.59
N TYR A 165 -9.85 -4.55 3.75
CA TYR A 165 -9.95 -3.25 4.41
C TYR A 165 -10.67 -2.26 3.50
N GLN A 166 -11.18 -1.16 4.08
CA GLN A 166 -11.87 -0.12 3.30
C GLN A 166 -10.93 0.52 2.26
N HIS A 167 -9.66 0.73 2.61
CA HIS A 167 -8.68 1.26 1.66
C HIS A 167 -8.41 0.31 0.49
N GLU A 168 -8.43 -1.02 0.69
CA GLU A 168 -8.29 -1.98 -0.43
C GLU A 168 -9.48 -1.91 -1.39
N LEU A 169 -10.70 -1.73 -0.86
CA LEU A 169 -11.89 -1.52 -1.68
C LEU A 169 -11.81 -0.21 -2.47
N TRP A 170 -11.31 0.85 -1.83
CA TRP A 170 -11.11 2.13 -2.48
C TRP A 170 -10.04 2.04 -3.58
N ILE A 171 -8.88 1.44 -3.29
CA ILE A 171 -7.78 1.25 -4.25
C ILE A 171 -8.24 0.38 -5.43
N SER A 172 -8.92 -0.73 -5.17
CA SER A 172 -9.51 -1.58 -6.20
C SER A 172 -10.51 -0.80 -7.06
N GLY A 173 -11.31 0.08 -6.44
CA GLY A 173 -12.26 0.93 -7.16
C GLY A 173 -11.60 2.04 -7.97
N GLN A 174 -10.37 2.45 -7.69
CA GLN A 174 -9.67 3.50 -8.42
C GLN A 174 -9.37 3.10 -9.87
N ASN A 175 -9.06 1.84 -10.12
CA ASN A 175 -8.72 1.29 -11.42
C ASN A 175 -9.95 0.80 -12.20
N ALA A 176 -9.91 0.89 -13.53
CA ALA A 176 -11.04 0.57 -14.39
C ALA A 176 -11.53 -0.88 -14.25
N HIS A 177 -10.62 -1.83 -14.03
CA HIS A 177 -10.92 -3.27 -13.94
C HIS A 177 -10.84 -3.81 -12.50
N GLY A 178 -10.73 -2.93 -11.50
CA GLY A 178 -10.59 -3.34 -10.10
C GLY A 178 -9.28 -4.06 -9.78
N ILE A 179 -8.30 -4.00 -10.68
CA ILE A 179 -6.98 -4.61 -10.50
C ILE A 179 -6.09 -3.64 -9.72
N TYR A 180 -5.41 -4.15 -8.69
CA TYR A 180 -4.47 -3.40 -7.88
C TYR A 180 -3.30 -4.30 -7.47
N TRP A 181 -2.31 -3.74 -6.81
CA TRP A 181 -1.14 -4.48 -6.37
C TRP A 181 -1.14 -4.65 -4.86
N LEU A 182 -0.78 -5.85 -4.41
CA LEU A 182 -0.48 -6.18 -3.02
C LEU A 182 1.00 -6.52 -2.90
N VAL A 183 1.58 -6.27 -1.74
CA VAL A 183 2.91 -6.74 -1.40
C VAL A 183 2.85 -7.65 -0.18
N ASP A 184 3.49 -8.81 -0.27
CA ASP A 184 3.78 -9.64 0.90
C ASP A 184 5.03 -9.11 1.58
N PRO A 185 4.92 -8.54 2.79
CA PRO A 185 6.03 -7.85 3.43
C PRO A 185 7.13 -8.81 3.93
N GLU A 186 6.82 -10.09 4.15
CA GLU A 186 7.78 -11.06 4.70
C GLU A 186 8.78 -11.51 3.65
N ASN A 187 8.29 -11.86 2.46
CA ASN A 187 9.14 -12.33 1.36
C ASN A 187 9.40 -11.25 0.30
N GLN A 188 8.83 -10.04 0.48
CA GLN A 188 8.96 -8.88 -0.41
C GLN A 188 8.49 -9.16 -1.85
N LYS A 189 7.52 -10.07 -2.01
CA LYS A 189 6.92 -10.42 -3.29
C LYS A 189 5.67 -9.61 -3.56
N PHE A 190 5.48 -9.26 -4.83
CA PHE A 190 4.36 -8.48 -5.31
C PHE A 190 3.34 -9.38 -5.99
N TRP A 191 2.08 -9.02 -5.84
CA TRP A 191 0.95 -9.75 -6.37
C TRP A 191 0.00 -8.80 -7.09
N GLN A 192 -0.36 -9.11 -8.31
CA GLN A 192 -1.49 -8.44 -8.95
C GLN A 192 -2.78 -9.02 -8.35
N ALA A 193 -3.64 -8.17 -7.83
CA ALA A 193 -4.80 -8.55 -7.04
C ALA A 193 -6.11 -8.05 -7.65
N GLN A 194 -7.16 -8.84 -7.53
CA GLN A 194 -8.52 -8.48 -7.94
C GLN A 194 -9.53 -9.02 -6.92
N LEU A 195 -10.47 -8.15 -6.51
CA LEU A 195 -11.56 -8.51 -5.62
C LEU A 195 -12.82 -8.80 -6.41
N SER A 196 -13.41 -9.98 -6.19
CA SER A 196 -14.71 -10.36 -6.75
C SER A 196 -15.73 -10.65 -5.64
N GLN A 197 -17.01 -10.75 -6.03
CA GLN A 197 -18.06 -11.07 -5.09
C GLN A 197 -17.89 -12.49 -4.54
N HIS A 198 -17.97 -12.62 -3.22
CA HIS A 198 -17.99 -13.93 -2.57
C HIS A 198 -19.43 -14.41 -2.36
N ARG A 199 -19.75 -15.63 -2.83
CA ARG A 199 -21.05 -16.25 -2.65
C ARG A 199 -21.02 -17.22 -1.49
N LEU A 200 -21.96 -17.05 -0.56
CA LEU A 200 -22.24 -17.99 0.51
C LEU A 200 -23.30 -18.98 0.03
N PHE A 201 -23.03 -20.26 0.19
CA PHE A 201 -23.98 -21.31 -0.16
C PHE A 201 -24.56 -21.90 1.13
N THR A 202 -25.89 -21.93 1.23
CA THR A 202 -26.60 -22.60 2.30
C THR A 202 -27.29 -23.80 1.72
N LYS A 203 -26.90 -25.00 2.15
CA LYS A 203 -27.54 -26.25 1.70
C LYS A 203 -28.88 -26.49 2.40
N GLU A 204 -28.94 -26.19 3.70
CA GLU A 204 -30.11 -26.29 4.54
C GLU A 204 -30.13 -25.17 5.58
N ALA A 205 -31.30 -24.68 5.90
CA ALA A 205 -31.52 -23.78 7.02
C ALA A 205 -32.80 -24.18 7.78
N ILE A 206 -32.69 -24.21 9.11
CA ILE A 206 -33.81 -24.42 10.02
C ILE A 206 -33.93 -23.15 10.87
N TRP A 207 -35.12 -22.57 10.93
CA TRP A 207 -35.39 -21.44 11.83
C TRP A 207 -36.78 -21.53 12.43
N TYR A 208 -36.98 -20.78 13.52
CA TYR A 208 -38.26 -20.63 14.16
C TYR A 208 -38.92 -19.34 13.69
N GLU A 209 -40.16 -19.43 13.23
CA GLU A 209 -40.96 -18.28 12.85
C GLU A 209 -42.39 -18.49 13.33
N SER A 210 -42.90 -17.55 14.12
CA SER A 210 -44.28 -17.59 14.66
C SER A 210 -44.65 -18.91 15.38
N GLY A 211 -43.70 -19.47 16.17
CA GLY A 211 -43.93 -20.73 16.94
C GLY A 211 -43.79 -22.02 16.14
N ALA A 212 -43.47 -21.94 14.86
CA ALA A 212 -43.29 -23.11 14.00
C ALA A 212 -41.86 -23.27 13.51
N ILE A 213 -41.38 -24.52 13.40
CA ILE A 213 -40.09 -24.84 12.79
C ILE A 213 -40.23 -24.76 11.31
N LYS A 214 -39.52 -23.85 10.66
CA LYS A 214 -39.43 -23.79 9.20
C LYS A 214 -38.11 -24.38 8.72
N ARG A 215 -38.18 -25.25 7.73
CA ARG A 215 -37.01 -25.84 7.06
C ARG A 215 -36.93 -25.35 5.64
N TYR A 216 -35.72 -25.00 5.23
CA TYR A 216 -35.37 -24.75 3.88
C TYR A 216 -34.44 -25.89 3.39
N GLN A 217 -34.81 -26.58 2.35
CA GLN A 217 -34.00 -27.60 1.69
C GLN A 217 -33.68 -27.15 0.27
N GLY A 218 -32.40 -26.99 -0.01
CA GLY A 218 -31.88 -26.66 -1.34
C GLY A 218 -30.76 -25.63 -1.33
N PRO A 219 -29.93 -25.58 -2.36
CA PRO A 219 -28.82 -24.63 -2.41
C PRO A 219 -29.30 -23.20 -2.69
N LYS A 220 -29.38 -22.38 -1.67
CA LYS A 220 -29.46 -20.91 -1.85
C LYS A 220 -28.08 -20.31 -1.87
N SER A 221 -27.82 -19.44 -2.86
CA SER A 221 -26.61 -18.62 -2.87
C SER A 221 -26.96 -17.18 -2.53
N LYS A 222 -26.15 -16.56 -1.64
CA LYS A 222 -26.26 -15.17 -1.26
C LYS A 222 -24.90 -14.50 -1.40
N ILE A 223 -24.88 -13.30 -1.99
CA ILE A 223 -23.66 -12.50 -2.06
C ILE A 223 -23.32 -12.02 -0.65
N SER A 224 -22.09 -12.28 -0.22
CA SER A 224 -21.60 -11.80 1.05
C SER A 224 -21.40 -10.28 1.03
N LYS A 225 -21.94 -9.59 2.03
CA LYS A 225 -21.63 -8.16 2.24
C LYS A 225 -20.23 -7.95 2.83
N ARG A 226 -19.75 -8.91 3.63
CA ARG A 226 -18.52 -8.82 4.41
C ARG A 226 -17.29 -9.37 3.69
N TYR A 227 -17.46 -10.46 2.95
CA TYR A 227 -16.36 -11.17 2.32
C TYR A 227 -16.31 -10.92 0.80
N ARG A 228 -15.10 -11.01 0.26
CA ARG A 228 -14.80 -11.06 -1.18
C ARG A 228 -14.02 -12.33 -1.47
N THR A 229 -13.94 -12.68 -2.71
CA THR A 229 -12.93 -13.63 -3.20
C THR A 229 -11.78 -12.80 -3.74
N LEU A 230 -10.58 -13.02 -3.22
CA LEU A 230 -9.36 -12.37 -3.67
C LEU A 230 -8.66 -13.31 -4.65
N SER A 231 -8.50 -12.86 -5.88
CA SER A 231 -7.68 -13.54 -6.90
C SER A 231 -6.34 -12.83 -6.98
N LEU A 232 -5.24 -13.60 -6.99
CA LEU A 232 -3.87 -13.13 -7.01
C LEU A 232 -3.15 -13.74 -8.20
N LYS A 233 -2.39 -12.95 -8.94
CA LYS A 233 -1.46 -13.40 -9.97
C LYS A 233 -0.03 -13.03 -9.55
N GLY A 234 0.88 -14.00 -9.61
CA GLY A 234 2.25 -13.87 -9.11
C GLY A 234 2.74 -15.16 -8.44
N PRO A 235 3.73 -15.09 -7.53
CA PRO A 235 4.41 -13.88 -7.07
C PRO A 235 5.39 -13.29 -8.09
N TYR A 236 5.66 -11.99 -7.98
CA TYR A 236 6.64 -11.26 -8.79
C TYR A 236 7.71 -10.65 -7.90
N ASP A 237 8.94 -10.62 -8.39
CA ASP A 237 9.98 -9.76 -7.84
C ASP A 237 9.78 -8.32 -8.28
N PHE A 238 10.24 -7.36 -7.48
CA PHE A 238 10.14 -5.95 -7.87
C PHE A 238 10.89 -5.68 -9.19
N ASP A 239 11.94 -6.45 -9.47
CA ASP A 239 12.74 -6.32 -10.70
C ASP A 239 11.99 -6.76 -11.96
N ASP A 240 10.96 -7.58 -11.83
CA ASP A 240 10.08 -7.99 -12.94
C ASP A 240 9.03 -6.92 -13.29
N LEU A 241 8.95 -5.85 -12.49
CA LEU A 241 7.88 -4.86 -12.58
C LEU A 241 8.39 -3.54 -13.15
N LYS A 242 7.64 -2.97 -14.09
CA LYS A 242 7.79 -1.60 -14.57
C LYS A 242 6.61 -0.75 -14.12
N ILE A 243 6.86 0.53 -13.85
CA ILE A 243 5.81 1.49 -13.53
C ILE A 243 5.27 2.08 -14.84
N THR A 244 3.96 2.11 -14.98
CA THR A 244 3.25 2.84 -16.03
C THR A 244 2.26 3.81 -15.41
N ILE A 245 1.91 4.88 -16.14
CA ILE A 245 1.00 5.94 -15.71
C ILE A 245 -0.16 6.01 -16.69
N PHE A 246 -1.36 6.25 -16.19
CA PHE A 246 -2.54 6.52 -16.98
C PHE A 246 -3.43 7.55 -16.28
N ASP A 247 -4.24 8.27 -17.05
CA ASP A 247 -5.16 9.26 -16.53
C ASP A 247 -6.51 8.62 -16.17
N THR A 248 -7.10 9.07 -15.09
CA THR A 248 -8.44 8.68 -14.66
C THR A 248 -9.34 9.90 -14.48
N ARG A 249 -10.64 9.72 -14.71
CA ARG A 249 -11.63 10.74 -14.44
C ARG A 249 -12.11 10.67 -12.99
N PRO A 250 -12.50 11.80 -12.38
CA PRO A 250 -13.15 11.80 -11.08
C PRO A 250 -14.40 10.91 -11.11
N LYS A 251 -14.62 10.16 -10.06
CA LYS A 251 -15.82 9.32 -9.90
C LYS A 251 -16.23 9.22 -8.43
N ASN A 252 -17.50 8.98 -8.20
CA ASN A 252 -18.08 8.85 -6.87
C ASN A 252 -18.92 7.58 -6.78
N SER A 253 -19.02 7.04 -5.59
CA SER A 253 -19.98 6.02 -5.20
C SER A 253 -20.66 6.45 -3.89
N ASN A 254 -21.60 5.65 -3.39
CA ASN A 254 -22.24 5.91 -2.09
C ASN A 254 -21.24 5.89 -0.91
N TYR A 255 -20.05 5.33 -1.08
CA TYR A 255 -19.08 5.14 -0.01
C TYR A 255 -17.73 5.79 -0.25
N PHE A 256 -17.37 6.05 -1.50
CA PHE A 256 -16.04 6.46 -1.89
C PHE A 256 -16.06 7.60 -2.92
N GLN A 257 -15.06 8.46 -2.82
CA GLN A 257 -14.76 9.49 -3.78
C GLN A 257 -13.37 9.30 -4.34
N TRP A 258 -13.22 9.35 -5.65
CA TRP A 258 -11.94 9.27 -6.34
C TRP A 258 -11.71 10.58 -7.08
N PRO A 259 -10.63 11.31 -6.78
CA PRO A 259 -10.40 12.63 -7.36
C PRO A 259 -10.06 12.59 -8.87
N GLY A 260 -9.73 11.40 -9.39
CA GLY A 260 -9.18 11.27 -10.74
C GLY A 260 -7.70 11.64 -10.78
N GLY A 261 -7.25 12.15 -11.93
CA GLY A 261 -5.85 12.50 -12.16
C GLY A 261 -4.99 11.31 -12.57
N LYS A 262 -3.67 11.44 -12.38
CA LYS A 262 -2.69 10.42 -12.79
C LYS A 262 -2.62 9.28 -11.78
N ILE A 263 -2.79 8.06 -12.27
CA ILE A 263 -2.64 6.83 -11.50
C ILE A 263 -1.44 6.08 -12.06
N ALA A 264 -0.59 5.60 -11.17
CA ALA A 264 0.48 4.68 -11.53
C ALA A 264 0.10 3.24 -11.18
N THR A 265 0.58 2.30 -11.95
CA THR A 265 0.46 0.86 -11.70
C THR A 265 1.72 0.14 -12.16
N PHE A 266 1.88 -1.10 -11.75
CA PHE A 266 2.91 -1.95 -12.32
C PHE A 266 2.39 -2.70 -13.54
N ILE A 267 3.29 -2.95 -14.48
CA ILE A 267 3.18 -3.93 -15.55
C ILE A 267 4.31 -4.94 -15.41
N VAL A 268 4.05 -6.20 -15.74
CA VAL A 268 5.06 -7.26 -15.71
C VAL A 268 5.91 -7.19 -16.97
N ASN A 269 7.24 -7.27 -16.83
CA ASN A 269 8.16 -7.31 -17.96
C ASN A 269 7.87 -8.54 -18.83
N GLY A 270 7.69 -8.37 -20.12
CA GLY A 270 7.51 -9.50 -21.05
C GLY A 270 6.06 -9.85 -21.41
N ASN A 271 5.08 -9.06 -20.95
CA ASN A 271 3.70 -9.13 -21.44
C ASN A 271 3.37 -7.93 -22.32
#